data_74c979fcaf6fee0fe9928ee6783c6a2d
#
_entry.id   74c979fcaf6fee0fe9928ee6783c6a2d
#
_cell.length_a   1.000
_cell.length_b   1.000
_cell.length_c   1.000
_cell.angle_alpha   90.00
_cell.angle_beta   90.00
_cell.angle_gamma   90.00
#
_symmetry.space_group_name_H-M   'P 1'
#
loop_
_entity.id
_entity.type
_entity.pdbx_description
1 polymer ?
#
loop_
_entity_poly.entity_id
_entity_poly.type
_entity_poly.pdbx_seq_one_letter_code
_entity_poly.pdbx_strand_id
1 'polypeptide(L)'
;PRPQLLDFQFHQNNDSFTLHFQQRLILTHSKDNPCLWIGSGIADIDMFRGNFSIKDKLQEKIALTDAIVSQSPDGWLIHFSRGSDISATLNISADDQGRLLLELQNDNLNHNRIWLRLAAQPEDHIYGCGEQFSYFDLRGKPFPLWTSEQGVGRNKQTYVTWQADCKENAGGDYYWTFFPQPTFVSTQKYYCHVDNSCYMNFDFSAPEYHELALWEDKATLRFECADTYISMLEKLTALLGRQPELPDWIYDGVTLGIQGGTEVCQKKLDTMRNAGVKYSYDLFWQTRDVELEVEQRKLPATGFTH
;
A
#
# COMPACT_ATOMS: atom_id res chain seq x y z
N PRO A 1 8.95 29.78 14.65
CA PRO A 1 7.72 30.13 13.97
C PRO A 1 6.99 28.82 13.66
N ARG A 2 5.84 28.61 14.29
CA ARG A 2 4.99 27.44 14.02
C ARG A 2 4.61 27.46 12.54
N PRO A 3 4.66 26.36 11.80
CA PRO A 3 4.19 26.36 10.44
C PRO A 3 2.68 26.61 10.47
N GLN A 4 2.23 27.69 9.82
CA GLN A 4 0.82 27.93 9.48
C GLN A 4 0.42 27.01 8.32
N LEU A 5 0.36 25.69 8.57
CA LEU A 5 0.25 24.70 7.49
C LEU A 5 -1.12 24.06 7.39
N LEU A 6 -1.94 24.22 8.45
CA LEU A 6 -3.27 23.61 8.52
C LEU A 6 -4.34 24.70 8.44
N ASP A 7 -5.15 24.68 7.41
CA ASP A 7 -6.40 25.40 7.34
C ASP A 7 -7.52 24.42 7.69
N PHE A 8 -7.96 24.49 8.94
CA PHE A 8 -9.02 23.65 9.46
C PHE A 8 -10.25 24.51 9.71
N GLN A 9 -11.34 24.17 9.05
CA GLN A 9 -12.63 24.84 9.18
C GLN A 9 -13.64 23.89 9.78
N PHE A 10 -14.22 24.30 10.91
CA PHE A 10 -15.27 23.58 11.58
C PHE A 10 -16.57 24.39 11.62
N HIS A 11 -17.67 23.75 11.24
CA HIS A 11 -19.01 24.32 11.23
C HIS A 11 -19.84 23.76 12.39
N GLN A 12 -19.83 24.45 13.51
CA GLN A 12 -20.40 23.99 14.79
C GLN A 12 -21.89 23.60 14.74
N ASN A 13 -22.67 24.21 13.86
CA ASN A 13 -24.13 23.96 13.81
C ASN A 13 -24.54 22.64 13.14
N ASN A 14 -23.65 21.98 12.44
CA ASN A 14 -23.93 20.78 11.64
C ASN A 14 -23.01 19.60 11.96
N ASP A 15 -22.24 19.66 13.03
CA ASP A 15 -21.18 18.67 13.34
C ASP A 15 -20.35 18.32 12.10
N SER A 16 -20.01 19.35 11.32
CA SER A 16 -19.31 19.21 10.05
C SER A 16 -17.99 19.96 10.08
N PHE A 17 -17.02 19.45 9.32
CA PHE A 17 -15.74 20.12 9.15
C PHE A 17 -15.14 19.85 7.78
N THR A 18 -14.19 20.70 7.43
CA THR A 18 -13.24 20.47 6.33
C THR A 18 -11.83 20.68 6.85
N LEU A 19 -10.92 19.83 6.40
CA LEU A 19 -9.49 19.96 6.63
C LEU A 19 -8.80 20.22 5.30
N HIS A 20 -8.15 21.36 5.20
CA HIS A 20 -7.25 21.66 4.09
C HIS A 20 -5.80 21.61 4.57
N PHE A 21 -4.93 21.16 3.69
CA PHE A 21 -3.49 21.20 3.88
C PHE A 21 -2.85 21.83 2.64
N GLN A 22 -2.20 22.97 2.82
CA GLN A 22 -1.61 23.75 1.73
C GLN A 22 -2.59 23.95 0.57
N GLN A 23 -3.81 24.43 0.88
CA GLN A 23 -4.92 24.70 -0.05
C GLN A 23 -5.55 23.45 -0.71
N ARG A 24 -5.16 22.25 -0.33
CA ARG A 24 -5.78 21.00 -0.81
C ARG A 24 -6.75 20.46 0.23
N LEU A 25 -7.96 20.16 -0.19
CA LEU A 25 -8.95 19.52 0.66
C LEU A 25 -8.52 18.06 0.93
N ILE A 26 -8.31 17.70 2.20
CA ILE A 26 -7.89 16.36 2.62
C ILE A 26 -9.05 15.58 3.22
N LEU A 27 -9.82 16.20 4.11
CA LEU A 27 -10.99 15.57 4.73
C LEU A 27 -12.20 16.49 4.65
N THR A 28 -13.35 15.88 4.49
CA THR A 28 -14.64 16.50 4.69
C THR A 28 -15.53 15.56 5.48
N HIS A 29 -16.25 16.09 6.44
CA HIS A 29 -17.15 15.32 7.30
C HIS A 29 -18.46 16.06 7.52
N SER A 30 -19.57 15.31 7.50
CA SER A 30 -20.86 15.73 8.00
C SER A 30 -21.67 14.52 8.46
N LYS A 31 -22.78 14.73 9.17
CA LYS A 31 -23.70 13.64 9.56
C LYS A 31 -24.19 12.81 8.38
N ASP A 32 -24.48 13.46 7.25
CA ASP A 32 -25.00 12.81 6.05
C ASP A 32 -23.88 12.20 5.17
N ASN A 33 -22.65 12.69 5.32
CA ASN A 33 -21.48 12.20 4.61
C ASN A 33 -20.28 12.05 5.57
N PRO A 34 -20.28 11.03 6.43
CA PRO A 34 -19.20 10.80 7.39
C PRO A 34 -17.92 10.36 6.66
N CYS A 35 -16.76 10.83 7.15
CA CYS A 35 -15.47 10.42 6.61
C CYS A 35 -14.90 9.19 7.32
N LEU A 36 -15.48 8.75 8.42
CA LEU A 36 -14.93 7.68 9.26
C LEU A 36 -15.97 6.61 9.58
N TRP A 37 -15.56 5.36 9.40
CA TRP A 37 -16.27 4.17 9.88
C TRP A 37 -15.30 3.31 10.68
N ILE A 38 -15.83 2.62 11.67
CA ILE A 38 -15.14 1.56 12.39
C ILE A 38 -16.00 0.30 12.38
N GLY A 39 -15.41 -0.82 12.72
CA GLY A 39 -16.16 -2.07 12.75
C GLY A 39 -15.34 -3.28 13.09
N SER A 40 -15.95 -4.43 12.93
CA SER A 40 -15.34 -5.71 13.24
C SER A 40 -15.46 -6.69 12.06
N GLY A 41 -14.45 -7.52 11.92
CA GLY A 41 -14.42 -8.58 10.94
C GLY A 41 -13.46 -9.70 11.35
N ILE A 42 -13.64 -10.86 10.76
CA ILE A 42 -12.77 -12.01 10.94
C ILE A 42 -12.04 -12.25 9.63
N ALA A 43 -10.72 -12.15 9.66
CA ALA A 43 -9.89 -12.46 8.51
C ALA A 43 -9.89 -13.97 8.24
N ASP A 44 -10.22 -14.37 7.01
CA ASP A 44 -10.12 -15.72 6.51
C ASP A 44 -9.04 -15.72 5.42
N ILE A 45 -7.83 -16.11 5.81
CA ILE A 45 -6.64 -16.04 4.97
C ILE A 45 -6.16 -17.46 4.72
N ASP A 46 -6.16 -17.86 3.45
CA ASP A 46 -5.56 -19.11 3.00
C ASP A 46 -4.37 -18.83 2.09
N MET A 47 -3.29 -19.59 2.23
CA MET A 47 -2.05 -19.39 1.48
C MET A 47 -1.64 -20.65 0.74
N PHE A 48 -1.39 -20.54 -0.54
CA PHE A 48 -0.86 -21.59 -1.37
C PHE A 48 0.31 -21.07 -2.21
N ARG A 49 1.53 -21.53 -1.93
CA ARG A 49 2.75 -21.16 -2.67
C ARG A 49 2.98 -19.65 -2.80
N GLY A 50 2.76 -18.90 -1.73
CA GLY A 50 2.91 -17.45 -1.75
C GLY A 50 1.74 -16.68 -2.36
N ASN A 51 0.72 -17.38 -2.83
CA ASN A 51 -0.55 -16.79 -3.23
C ASN A 51 -1.53 -16.80 -2.06
N PHE A 52 -2.24 -15.72 -1.87
CA PHE A 52 -3.17 -15.56 -0.77
C PHE A 52 -4.59 -15.42 -1.27
N SER A 53 -5.49 -16.20 -0.69
CA SER A 53 -6.93 -15.97 -0.76
C SER A 53 -7.34 -15.25 0.53
N ILE A 54 -7.62 -13.96 0.43
CA ILE A 54 -7.94 -13.13 1.58
C ILE A 54 -9.42 -12.78 1.50
N LYS A 55 -10.19 -13.18 2.52
CA LYS A 55 -11.61 -12.88 2.64
C LYS A 55 -11.88 -12.23 3.98
N ASP A 56 -12.66 -11.17 3.97
CA ASP A 56 -13.15 -10.55 5.19
C ASP A 56 -14.56 -11.05 5.49
N LYS A 57 -14.72 -11.72 6.63
CA LYS A 57 -16.04 -12.00 7.20
C LYS A 57 -16.47 -10.80 8.02
N LEU A 58 -16.81 -9.72 7.31
CA LEU A 58 -17.26 -8.49 7.94
C LEU A 58 -18.49 -8.75 8.79
N GLN A 59 -18.43 -8.38 10.06
CA GLN A 59 -19.51 -8.52 11.03
C GLN A 59 -20.27 -7.21 11.20
N GLU A 60 -19.54 -6.10 11.21
CA GLU A 60 -20.08 -4.78 11.46
C GLU A 60 -19.25 -3.70 10.76
N LYS A 61 -19.94 -2.69 10.20
CA LYS A 61 -19.35 -1.44 9.68
C LYS A 61 -20.25 -0.28 10.11
N ILE A 62 -19.76 0.55 11.00
CA ILE A 62 -20.51 1.63 11.65
C ILE A 62 -19.96 2.97 11.23
N ALA A 63 -20.80 3.83 10.68
CA ALA A 63 -20.45 5.21 10.38
C ALA A 63 -20.42 6.03 11.68
N LEU A 64 -19.37 6.77 11.93
CA LEU A 64 -19.28 7.73 13.02
C LEU A 64 -19.78 9.09 12.50
N THR A 65 -21.01 9.43 12.86
CA THR A 65 -21.72 10.58 12.28
C THR A 65 -21.57 11.86 13.07
N ASP A 66 -21.25 11.74 14.35
CA ASP A 66 -21.11 12.89 15.25
C ASP A 66 -19.61 13.20 15.43
N ALA A 67 -19.25 14.48 15.43
CA ALA A 67 -17.88 14.92 15.59
C ALA A 67 -17.80 16.12 16.55
N ILE A 68 -16.94 16.00 17.55
CA ILE A 68 -16.61 17.09 18.47
C ILE A 68 -15.17 17.47 18.23
N VAL A 69 -14.95 18.73 17.86
CA VAL A 69 -13.62 19.25 17.55
C VAL A 69 -13.12 20.10 18.69
N SER A 70 -11.89 19.85 19.10
CA SER A 70 -11.17 20.64 20.08
C SER A 70 -9.78 21.01 19.57
N GLN A 71 -9.30 22.19 19.96
CA GLN A 71 -7.95 22.62 19.65
C GLN A 71 -6.98 21.96 20.63
N SER A 72 -5.88 21.40 20.09
CA SER A 72 -4.74 20.91 20.87
C SER A 72 -3.56 21.88 20.74
N PRO A 73 -2.50 21.76 21.56
CA PRO A 73 -1.34 22.63 21.47
C PRO A 73 -0.66 22.60 20.11
N ASP A 74 -0.69 21.45 19.41
CA ASP A 74 0.04 21.22 18.17
C ASP A 74 -0.89 21.03 16.95
N GLY A 75 -2.20 21.21 17.13
CA GLY A 75 -3.16 21.02 16.04
C GLY A 75 -4.60 20.90 16.52
N TRP A 76 -5.28 19.82 16.10
CA TRP A 76 -6.69 19.58 16.37
C TRP A 76 -6.92 18.15 16.82
N LEU A 77 -7.87 17.98 17.75
CA LEU A 77 -8.36 16.68 18.21
C LEU A 77 -9.83 16.58 17.87
N ILE A 78 -10.20 15.54 17.15
CA ILE A 78 -11.58 15.24 16.78
C ILE A 78 -12.00 13.97 17.48
N HIS A 79 -13.05 14.06 18.27
CA HIS A 79 -13.71 12.91 18.85
C HIS A 79 -14.94 12.58 18.01
N PHE A 80 -14.88 11.47 17.28
CA PHE A 80 -16.00 10.94 16.51
C PHE A 80 -16.83 9.99 17.36
N SER A 81 -18.15 9.98 17.14
CA SER A 81 -19.02 9.04 17.85
C SER A 81 -20.25 8.64 17.05
N ARG A 82 -20.87 7.56 17.51
CA ARG A 82 -22.23 7.18 17.16
C ARG A 82 -22.94 6.68 18.40
N GLY A 83 -23.84 7.51 18.92
CA GLY A 83 -24.44 7.27 20.24
C GLY A 83 -23.41 7.43 21.37
N SER A 84 -23.67 6.77 22.51
CA SER A 84 -22.84 6.89 23.73
C SER A 84 -21.64 5.95 23.77
N ASP A 85 -21.67 4.86 23.01
CA ASP A 85 -20.82 3.68 23.27
C ASP A 85 -19.82 3.41 22.16
N ILE A 86 -19.93 4.09 21.03
CA ILE A 86 -19.09 3.85 19.85
C ILE A 86 -18.36 5.13 19.49
N SER A 87 -17.02 5.11 19.59
CA SER A 87 -16.20 6.29 19.35
C SER A 87 -14.82 5.97 18.76
N ALA A 88 -14.23 6.98 18.16
CA ALA A 88 -12.85 7.01 17.72
C ALA A 88 -12.29 8.43 17.84
N THR A 89 -11.00 8.53 18.01
CA THR A 89 -10.30 9.80 18.16
C THR A 89 -9.32 10.01 17.01
N LEU A 90 -9.35 11.18 16.38
CA LEU A 90 -8.40 11.60 15.37
C LEU A 90 -7.61 12.80 15.86
N ASN A 91 -6.29 12.64 16.00
CA ASN A 91 -5.36 13.73 16.22
C ASN A 91 -4.84 14.24 14.86
N ILE A 92 -4.91 15.54 14.64
CA ILE A 92 -4.44 16.24 13.45
C ILE A 92 -3.33 17.17 13.87
N SER A 93 -2.13 16.91 13.42
CA SER A 93 -0.93 17.71 13.75
C SER A 93 -0.01 17.85 12.55
N ALA A 94 1.10 18.54 12.75
CA ALA A 94 2.22 18.54 11.82
C ALA A 94 3.43 17.91 12.50
N ASP A 95 4.16 17.06 11.78
CA ASP A 95 5.43 16.50 12.27
C ASP A 95 6.56 17.57 12.24
N ASP A 96 7.75 17.21 12.75
CA ASP A 96 8.91 18.09 12.82
C ASP A 96 9.38 18.62 11.45
N GLN A 97 9.01 17.95 10.39
CA GLN A 97 9.31 18.34 9.01
C GLN A 97 8.18 19.17 8.36
N GLY A 98 7.09 19.39 9.11
CA GLY A 98 5.91 20.12 8.62
C GLY A 98 4.99 19.29 7.73
N ARG A 99 5.06 17.96 7.77
CA ARG A 99 4.10 17.06 7.12
C ARG A 99 2.82 17.01 7.94
N LEU A 100 1.68 16.97 7.26
CA LEU A 100 0.42 16.70 7.94
C LEU A 100 0.43 15.26 8.47
N LEU A 101 0.16 15.11 9.75
CA LEU A 101 0.04 13.83 10.45
C LEU A 101 -1.39 13.66 10.94
N LEU A 102 -2.01 12.56 10.53
CA LEU A 102 -3.31 12.10 10.99
C LEU A 102 -3.11 10.82 11.80
N GLU A 103 -3.42 10.85 13.09
CA GLU A 103 -3.33 9.70 13.98
C GLU A 103 -4.72 9.34 14.47
N LEU A 104 -5.23 8.22 14.01
CA LEU A 104 -6.56 7.72 14.32
C LEU A 104 -6.46 6.56 15.28
N GLN A 105 -7.26 6.60 16.34
CA GLN A 105 -7.43 5.51 17.29
C GLN A 105 -8.91 5.20 17.46
N ASN A 106 -9.27 3.93 17.27
CA ASN A 106 -10.57 3.40 17.63
C ASN A 106 -10.59 3.11 19.13
N ASP A 107 -11.60 3.62 19.83
CA ASP A 107 -11.71 3.49 21.29
C ASP A 107 -12.41 2.19 21.73
N ASN A 108 -12.88 1.38 20.80
CA ASN A 108 -13.66 0.18 21.08
C ASN A 108 -12.83 -1.09 20.86
N LEU A 109 -12.58 -1.84 21.92
CA LEU A 109 -11.72 -3.03 21.94
C LEU A 109 -12.15 -4.16 20.98
N ASN A 110 -13.41 -4.20 20.59
CA ASN A 110 -13.95 -5.24 19.70
C ASN A 110 -13.91 -4.85 18.22
N HIS A 111 -13.55 -3.62 17.88
CA HIS A 111 -13.48 -3.16 16.52
C HIS A 111 -12.03 -3.20 16.03
N ASN A 112 -11.81 -3.93 14.98
CA ASN A 112 -10.50 -4.19 14.39
C ASN A 112 -10.46 -3.81 12.89
N ARG A 113 -11.35 -2.92 12.48
CA ARG A 113 -11.45 -2.38 11.12
C ARG A 113 -11.68 -0.88 11.17
N ILE A 114 -10.99 -0.17 10.30
CA ILE A 114 -11.15 1.28 10.08
C ILE A 114 -11.36 1.50 8.59
N TRP A 115 -12.26 2.40 8.24
CA TRP A 115 -12.41 2.95 6.89
C TRP A 115 -12.39 4.47 6.99
N LEU A 116 -11.39 5.08 6.38
CA LEU A 116 -11.23 6.54 6.33
C LEU A 116 -11.40 6.99 4.88
N ARG A 117 -12.26 7.97 4.65
CA ARG A 117 -12.45 8.61 3.34
C ARG A 117 -11.67 9.91 3.29
N LEU A 118 -10.73 9.97 2.37
CA LEU A 118 -10.02 11.19 2.00
C LEU A 118 -10.77 11.86 0.85
N ALA A 119 -10.83 13.19 0.85
CA ALA A 119 -11.46 13.93 -0.24
C ALA A 119 -10.71 13.71 -1.56
N ALA A 120 -11.45 13.56 -2.64
CA ALA A 120 -10.93 13.44 -4.01
C ALA A 120 -11.66 14.38 -4.96
N GLN A 121 -11.04 14.62 -6.10
CA GLN A 121 -11.67 15.32 -7.22
C GLN A 121 -11.97 14.31 -8.34
N PRO A 122 -13.04 14.51 -9.13
CA PRO A 122 -13.38 13.60 -10.22
C PRO A 122 -12.26 13.39 -11.25
N GLU A 123 -11.44 14.42 -11.47
CA GLU A 123 -10.34 14.43 -12.43
C GLU A 123 -9.00 13.97 -11.83
N ASP A 124 -8.98 13.52 -10.59
CA ASP A 124 -7.75 13.01 -9.98
C ASP A 124 -7.29 11.72 -10.67
N HIS A 125 -5.99 11.63 -10.89
CA HIS A 125 -5.30 10.41 -11.23
C HIS A 125 -4.41 10.00 -10.05
N ILE A 126 -4.34 8.70 -9.79
CA ILE A 126 -3.67 8.13 -8.62
C ILE A 126 -2.61 7.14 -9.08
N TYR A 127 -1.40 7.30 -8.54
CA TYR A 127 -0.25 6.47 -8.86
C TYR A 127 0.39 5.93 -7.58
N GLY A 128 0.99 4.76 -7.63
CA GLY A 128 1.74 4.18 -6.50
C GLY A 128 1.21 2.84 -6.05
N CYS A 129 1.04 2.65 -4.74
CA CYS A 129 0.68 1.40 -4.07
C CYS A 129 1.74 0.29 -4.22
N GLY A 130 2.98 0.64 -4.55
CA GLY A 130 4.11 -0.28 -4.68
C GLY A 130 4.36 -0.74 -6.12
N GLU A 131 5.01 -1.90 -6.24
CA GLU A 131 5.31 -2.49 -7.54
C GLU A 131 4.04 -3.11 -8.13
N GLN A 132 3.65 -2.64 -9.30
CA GLN A 132 2.57 -3.25 -10.08
C GLN A 132 2.77 -2.93 -11.57
N PHE A 133 2.19 -3.74 -12.46
CA PHE A 133 2.53 -3.69 -13.88
C PHE A 133 1.31 -3.53 -14.82
N SER A 134 0.10 -3.56 -14.27
CA SER A 134 -1.11 -3.62 -15.10
C SER A 134 -1.71 -2.26 -15.36
N TYR A 135 -1.71 -1.38 -14.38
CA TYR A 135 -2.33 -0.06 -14.50
C TYR A 135 -1.41 1.02 -13.92
N PHE A 136 -1.03 1.96 -14.77
CA PHE A 136 -0.26 3.12 -14.32
C PHE A 136 -1.14 4.03 -13.44
N ASP A 137 -2.38 4.26 -13.86
CA ASP A 137 -3.38 5.03 -13.12
C ASP A 137 -4.33 4.08 -12.38
N LEU A 138 -4.43 4.24 -11.08
CA LEU A 138 -5.28 3.44 -10.20
C LEU A 138 -6.69 4.04 -10.01
N ARG A 139 -6.96 5.20 -10.59
CA ARG A 139 -8.30 5.82 -10.51
C ARG A 139 -9.37 4.87 -11.03
N GLY A 140 -10.48 4.77 -10.31
CA GLY A 140 -11.59 3.87 -10.65
C GLY A 140 -11.37 2.41 -10.21
N LYS A 141 -10.34 2.11 -9.38
CA LYS A 141 -10.01 0.74 -8.99
C LYS A 141 -9.77 0.62 -7.48
N PRO A 142 -10.21 -0.46 -6.84
CA PRO A 142 -9.70 -0.86 -5.54
C PRO A 142 -8.30 -1.46 -5.69
N PHE A 143 -7.45 -1.26 -4.70
CA PHE A 143 -6.09 -1.80 -4.64
C PHE A 143 -5.84 -2.44 -3.27
N PRO A 144 -6.08 -3.75 -3.13
CA PRO A 144 -5.70 -4.50 -1.94
C PRO A 144 -4.17 -4.52 -1.78
N LEU A 145 -3.70 -4.22 -0.59
CA LEU A 145 -2.29 -4.15 -0.24
C LEU A 145 -1.92 -5.35 0.64
N TRP A 146 -1.27 -6.31 0.02
CA TRP A 146 -0.73 -7.51 0.66
C TRP A 146 0.37 -8.12 -0.20
N THR A 147 1.47 -8.53 0.41
CA THR A 147 2.55 -9.24 -0.31
C THR A 147 2.02 -10.57 -0.85
N SER A 148 2.16 -10.79 -2.14
CA SER A 148 1.70 -12.02 -2.80
C SER A 148 2.59 -12.36 -3.99
N GLU A 149 2.71 -13.66 -4.30
CA GLU A 149 3.29 -14.12 -5.57
C GLU A 149 2.54 -13.53 -6.75
N GLN A 150 3.24 -13.01 -7.73
CA GLN A 150 2.63 -12.26 -8.83
C GLN A 150 1.74 -13.10 -9.75
N GLY A 151 1.98 -14.41 -9.86
CA GLY A 151 1.22 -15.31 -10.70
C GLY A 151 1.40 -15.10 -12.20
N VAL A 152 0.70 -15.92 -12.99
CA VAL A 152 0.71 -15.87 -14.46
C VAL A 152 -0.37 -14.90 -14.93
N GLY A 153 0.00 -13.99 -15.83
CA GLY A 153 -0.89 -12.89 -16.22
C GLY A 153 -1.12 -11.94 -15.03
N ARG A 154 -1.72 -10.81 -15.27
CA ARG A 154 -1.89 -9.77 -14.24
C ARG A 154 -3.26 -9.12 -14.29
N ASN A 155 -4.22 -9.88 -14.79
CA ASN A 155 -5.60 -9.44 -14.87
C ASN A 155 -6.50 -10.68 -15.00
N LYS A 156 -7.35 -10.92 -14.00
CA LYS A 156 -8.29 -12.04 -13.96
C LYS A 156 -9.25 -12.11 -15.15
N GLN A 157 -9.41 -11.03 -15.89
CA GLN A 157 -10.26 -10.97 -17.08
C GLN A 157 -9.55 -11.47 -18.36
N THR A 158 -8.25 -11.75 -18.31
CA THR A 158 -7.51 -12.23 -19.49
C THR A 158 -7.55 -13.75 -19.62
N TYR A 159 -7.53 -14.22 -20.87
CA TYR A 159 -7.49 -15.66 -21.16
C TYR A 159 -6.25 -16.36 -20.57
N VAL A 160 -5.10 -15.70 -20.58
CA VAL A 160 -3.86 -16.24 -20.00
C VAL A 160 -4.00 -16.51 -18.51
N THR A 161 -4.57 -15.58 -17.77
CA THR A 161 -4.81 -15.73 -16.33
C THR A 161 -5.85 -16.81 -16.06
N TRP A 162 -6.96 -16.81 -16.80
CA TRP A 162 -7.98 -17.85 -16.70
C TRP A 162 -7.40 -19.26 -16.95
N GLN A 163 -6.56 -19.41 -17.98
CA GLN A 163 -5.94 -20.69 -18.30
C GLN A 163 -5.01 -21.20 -17.18
N ALA A 164 -4.26 -20.28 -16.57
CA ALA A 164 -3.40 -20.60 -15.43
C ALA A 164 -4.22 -20.99 -14.20
N ASP A 165 -5.31 -20.30 -13.93
CA ASP A 165 -6.23 -20.62 -12.83
C ASP A 165 -6.89 -22.00 -13.02
N CYS A 166 -7.34 -22.35 -14.24
CA CYS A 166 -7.96 -23.65 -14.51
C CYS A 166 -7.02 -24.83 -14.27
N LYS A 167 -5.72 -24.65 -14.47
CA LYS A 167 -4.74 -25.75 -14.38
C LYS A 167 -4.13 -25.89 -13.00
N GLU A 168 -3.72 -24.76 -12.40
CA GLU A 168 -2.84 -24.78 -11.24
C GLU A 168 -3.22 -23.73 -10.19
N ASN A 169 -4.33 -23.03 -10.33
CA ASN A 169 -4.70 -21.88 -9.52
C ASN A 169 -3.57 -20.84 -9.42
N ALA A 170 -2.89 -20.60 -10.55
CA ALA A 170 -1.66 -19.82 -10.63
C ALA A 170 -1.83 -18.47 -11.35
N GLY A 171 -3.05 -18.09 -11.68
CA GLY A 171 -3.34 -16.81 -12.32
C GLY A 171 -3.20 -15.64 -11.36
N GLY A 172 -2.50 -14.58 -11.79
CA GLY A 172 -2.31 -13.34 -11.03
C GLY A 172 -3.44 -12.33 -11.20
N ASP A 173 -3.36 -11.27 -10.43
CA ASP A 173 -4.20 -10.08 -10.63
C ASP A 173 -3.35 -8.81 -10.58
N TYR A 174 -3.93 -7.66 -10.95
CA TYR A 174 -3.19 -6.40 -11.11
C TYR A 174 -2.58 -5.86 -9.80
N TYR A 175 -3.13 -6.21 -8.65
CA TYR A 175 -2.65 -5.81 -7.34
C TYR A 175 -1.75 -6.87 -6.66
N TRP A 176 -1.52 -8.04 -7.29
CA TRP A 176 -0.61 -9.03 -6.74
C TRP A 176 0.83 -8.63 -7.00
N THR A 177 1.56 -8.42 -5.92
CA THR A 177 2.94 -7.93 -5.96
C THR A 177 3.75 -8.42 -4.78
N PHE A 178 5.05 -8.59 -4.98
CA PHE A 178 6.01 -8.85 -3.91
C PHE A 178 6.24 -7.62 -3.03
N PHE A 179 5.98 -6.43 -3.54
CA PHE A 179 6.25 -5.17 -2.86
C PHE A 179 5.03 -4.23 -2.89
N PRO A 180 3.97 -4.55 -2.13
CA PRO A 180 2.90 -3.59 -1.87
C PRO A 180 3.43 -2.47 -0.97
N GLN A 181 3.10 -1.23 -1.28
CA GLN A 181 3.49 -0.07 -0.48
C GLN A 181 2.27 0.80 -0.19
N PRO A 182 1.93 1.08 1.07
CA PRO A 182 0.76 1.86 1.42
C PRO A 182 0.99 3.37 1.19
N THR A 183 1.40 3.70 -0.03
CA THR A 183 1.73 5.05 -0.47
C THR A 183 1.13 5.31 -1.83
N PHE A 184 0.43 6.40 -1.99
CA PHE A 184 -0.01 6.87 -3.29
C PHE A 184 0.31 8.36 -3.49
N VAL A 185 0.41 8.76 -4.75
CA VAL A 185 0.54 10.15 -5.18
C VAL A 185 -0.65 10.54 -6.03
N SER A 186 -1.13 11.77 -5.86
CA SER A 186 -2.25 12.34 -6.60
C SER A 186 -1.79 13.41 -7.58
N THR A 187 -2.53 13.57 -8.68
CA THR A 187 -2.36 14.71 -9.60
C THR A 187 -2.63 16.06 -8.94
N GLN A 188 -3.24 16.09 -7.76
CA GLN A 188 -3.31 17.30 -6.92
C GLN A 188 -1.96 17.66 -6.29
N LYS A 189 -0.88 16.94 -6.61
CA LYS A 189 0.50 17.15 -6.16
C LYS A 189 0.64 17.01 -4.63
N TYR A 190 0.06 15.96 -4.10
CA TYR A 190 0.33 15.46 -2.76
C TYR A 190 0.60 13.97 -2.79
N TYR A 191 1.27 13.48 -1.77
CA TYR A 191 1.29 12.06 -1.45
C TYR A 191 0.58 11.78 -0.12
N CYS A 192 0.05 10.58 -0.01
CA CYS A 192 -0.40 9.98 1.24
C CYS A 192 0.40 8.71 1.49
N HIS A 193 0.96 8.59 2.69
CA HIS A 193 1.62 7.39 3.18
C HIS A 193 0.96 6.93 4.47
N VAL A 194 0.67 5.63 4.58
CA VAL A 194 0.10 5.01 5.78
C VAL A 194 1.17 4.21 6.48
N ASP A 195 1.48 4.55 7.74
CA ASP A 195 2.56 3.93 8.53
C ASP A 195 2.17 2.58 9.17
N ASN A 196 1.09 1.97 8.73
CA ASN A 196 0.63 0.68 9.24
C ASN A 196 1.18 -0.49 8.42
N SER A 197 1.31 -1.66 9.03
CA SER A 197 1.74 -2.91 8.38
C SER A 197 0.67 -4.01 8.35
N CYS A 198 -0.59 -3.66 8.55
CA CYS A 198 -1.73 -4.55 8.43
C CYS A 198 -2.17 -4.75 6.97
N TYR A 199 -3.12 -5.66 6.73
CA TYR A 199 -3.83 -5.69 5.46
C TYR A 199 -4.60 -4.39 5.25
N MET A 200 -4.51 -3.84 4.05
CA MET A 200 -5.23 -2.63 3.65
C MET A 200 -5.91 -2.82 2.30
N ASN A 201 -6.91 -2.01 2.05
CA ASN A 201 -7.48 -1.85 0.72
C ASN A 201 -7.70 -0.36 0.47
N PHE A 202 -7.06 0.17 -0.57
CA PHE A 202 -7.27 1.54 -1.02
C PHE A 202 -8.25 1.52 -2.19
N ASP A 203 -9.42 2.09 -2.00
CA ASP A 203 -10.43 2.14 -3.06
C ASP A 203 -10.51 3.54 -3.65
N PHE A 204 -10.09 3.65 -4.91
CA PHE A 204 -10.10 4.89 -5.70
C PHE A 204 -11.28 4.96 -6.68
N SER A 205 -12.32 4.13 -6.50
CA SER A 205 -13.44 4.01 -7.44
C SER A 205 -14.43 5.18 -7.35
N ALA A 206 -14.60 5.76 -6.16
CA ALA A 206 -15.55 6.86 -5.96
C ALA A 206 -15.02 8.18 -6.53
N PRO A 207 -15.85 9.01 -7.17
CA PRO A 207 -15.40 10.28 -7.75
C PRO A 207 -15.03 11.36 -6.72
N GLU A 208 -15.62 11.31 -5.53
CA GLU A 208 -15.52 12.38 -4.52
C GLU A 208 -14.62 12.03 -3.34
N TYR A 209 -14.21 10.77 -3.21
CA TYR A 209 -13.34 10.34 -2.12
C TYR A 209 -12.50 9.10 -2.49
N HIS A 210 -11.41 8.91 -1.74
CA HIS A 210 -10.64 7.68 -1.68
C HIS A 210 -10.92 7.00 -0.35
N GLU A 211 -11.41 5.77 -0.33
CA GLU A 211 -11.64 5.02 0.91
C GLU A 211 -10.43 4.15 1.23
N LEU A 212 -9.82 4.39 2.38
CA LEU A 212 -8.71 3.60 2.91
C LEU A 212 -9.26 2.66 3.99
N ALA A 213 -9.27 1.37 3.72
CA ALA A 213 -9.68 0.34 4.67
C ALA A 213 -8.45 -0.31 5.30
N LEU A 214 -8.39 -0.36 6.62
CA LEU A 214 -7.30 -0.95 7.40
C LEU A 214 -7.86 -2.03 8.34
N TRP A 215 -7.16 -3.16 8.44
CA TRP A 215 -7.50 -4.23 9.39
C TRP A 215 -6.73 -4.05 10.69
N GLU A 216 -6.98 -2.94 11.33
CA GLU A 216 -6.40 -2.53 12.60
C GLU A 216 -7.36 -1.61 13.36
N ASP A 217 -7.04 -1.36 14.63
CA ASP A 217 -7.79 -0.44 15.50
C ASP A 217 -7.21 0.98 15.52
N LYS A 218 -6.10 1.20 14.83
CA LYS A 218 -5.42 2.49 14.69
C LYS A 218 -4.92 2.71 13.28
N ALA A 219 -4.73 3.98 12.90
CA ALA A 219 -4.13 4.34 11.63
C ALA A 219 -3.28 5.61 11.77
N THR A 220 -2.11 5.62 11.14
CA THR A 220 -1.24 6.79 11.07
C THR A 220 -0.99 7.13 9.61
N LEU A 221 -1.38 8.32 9.19
CA LEU A 221 -1.23 8.79 7.82
C LEU A 221 -0.36 10.04 7.78
N ARG A 222 0.51 10.12 6.78
CA ARG A 222 1.35 11.30 6.49
C ARG A 222 1.03 11.85 5.12
N PHE A 223 0.93 13.17 5.05
CA PHE A 223 0.70 13.89 3.80
C PHE A 223 1.74 14.98 3.64
N GLU A 224 2.16 15.16 2.43
CA GLU A 224 2.95 16.32 2.04
C GLU A 224 2.55 16.77 0.64
N CYS A 225 2.52 18.08 0.45
CA CYS A 225 2.15 18.71 -0.82
C CYS A 225 3.34 19.45 -1.42
N ALA A 226 3.28 19.70 -2.70
CA ALA A 226 4.27 20.51 -3.41
C ALA A 226 3.65 21.25 -4.60
N ASP A 227 4.38 22.23 -5.13
CA ASP A 227 3.94 22.99 -6.30
C ASP A 227 4.22 22.25 -7.62
N THR A 228 5.21 21.36 -7.62
CA THR A 228 5.58 20.54 -8.77
C THR A 228 5.63 19.06 -8.39
N TYR A 229 5.48 18.18 -9.40
CA TYR A 229 5.61 16.72 -9.19
C TYR A 229 7.04 16.33 -8.78
N ILE A 230 8.05 17.01 -9.31
CA ILE A 230 9.45 16.75 -8.96
C ILE A 230 9.67 17.03 -7.48
N SER A 231 9.27 18.20 -6.99
CA SER A 231 9.43 18.54 -5.58
C SER A 231 8.57 17.65 -4.65
N MET A 232 7.41 17.17 -5.12
CA MET A 232 6.62 16.18 -4.39
C MET A 232 7.36 14.84 -4.26
N LEU A 233 7.98 14.35 -5.34
CA LEU A 233 8.76 13.12 -5.32
C LEU A 233 10.04 13.27 -4.47
N GLU A 234 10.68 14.44 -4.50
CA GLU A 234 11.82 14.74 -3.61
C GLU A 234 11.43 14.64 -2.14
N LYS A 235 10.28 15.17 -1.77
CA LYS A 235 9.72 15.10 -0.42
C LYS A 235 9.33 13.66 -0.05
N LEU A 236 8.68 12.93 -0.94
CA LEU A 236 8.35 11.52 -0.73
C LEU A 236 9.60 10.67 -0.51
N THR A 237 10.64 10.85 -1.34
CA THR A 237 11.91 10.13 -1.17
C THR A 237 12.72 10.60 0.03
N ALA A 238 12.48 11.79 0.54
CA ALA A 238 13.02 12.22 1.83
C ALA A 238 12.37 11.50 3.02
N LEU A 239 11.07 11.15 2.90
CA LEU A 239 10.36 10.34 3.89
C LEU A 239 10.79 8.86 3.83
N LEU A 240 10.76 8.25 2.65
CA LEU A 240 10.95 6.81 2.48
C LEU A 240 12.42 6.38 2.30
N GLY A 241 13.31 7.33 2.06
CA GLY A 241 14.68 7.10 1.66
C GLY A 241 14.85 7.04 0.14
N ARG A 242 16.08 7.12 -0.30
CA ARG A 242 16.48 7.00 -1.71
C ARG A 242 17.29 5.75 -1.91
N GLN A 243 17.11 5.12 -3.05
CA GLN A 243 17.95 4.02 -3.48
C GLN A 243 19.41 4.50 -3.56
N PRO A 244 20.37 3.73 -3.02
CA PRO A 244 21.78 4.02 -3.24
C PRO A 244 22.13 3.86 -4.73
N GLU A 245 23.21 4.49 -5.15
CA GLU A 245 23.77 4.26 -6.47
C GLU A 245 24.11 2.77 -6.64
N LEU A 246 23.71 2.20 -7.76
CA LEU A 246 23.98 0.81 -8.05
C LEU A 246 25.47 0.64 -8.40
N PRO A 247 26.12 -0.46 -7.97
CA PRO A 247 27.51 -0.73 -8.35
C PRO A 247 27.64 -0.91 -9.88
N ASP A 248 28.76 -0.45 -10.44
CA ASP A 248 29.02 -0.45 -11.88
C ASP A 248 28.86 -1.83 -12.54
N TRP A 249 29.17 -2.90 -11.81
CA TRP A 249 29.05 -4.26 -12.33
C TRP A 249 27.61 -4.65 -12.72
N ILE A 250 26.57 -4.00 -12.19
CA ILE A 250 25.18 -4.23 -12.59
C ILE A 250 24.92 -3.81 -14.02
N TYR A 251 25.67 -2.81 -14.51
CA TYR A 251 25.55 -2.28 -15.88
C TYR A 251 26.44 -3.00 -16.89
N ASP A 252 27.37 -3.83 -16.42
CA ASP A 252 28.40 -4.46 -17.27
C ASP A 252 27.94 -5.75 -17.94
N GLY A 253 26.76 -6.26 -17.65
CA GLY A 253 26.32 -7.53 -18.21
C GLY A 253 24.85 -7.83 -17.93
N VAL A 254 24.48 -9.08 -18.09
CA VAL A 254 23.14 -9.59 -17.86
C VAL A 254 23.07 -10.40 -16.58
N THR A 255 21.94 -10.35 -15.89
CA THR A 255 21.63 -11.28 -14.80
C THR A 255 21.09 -12.57 -15.39
N LEU A 256 21.73 -13.70 -15.08
CA LEU A 256 21.36 -15.02 -15.58
C LEU A 256 20.44 -15.74 -14.59
N GLY A 257 19.23 -16.09 -15.04
CA GLY A 257 18.33 -17.00 -14.33
C GLY A 257 18.34 -18.37 -15.02
N ILE A 258 18.99 -19.38 -14.45
CA ILE A 258 19.15 -20.70 -15.07
C ILE A 258 18.48 -21.78 -14.23
N GLN A 259 17.75 -22.67 -14.90
CA GLN A 259 17.09 -23.83 -14.27
C GLN A 259 17.56 -25.13 -14.96
N GLY A 260 17.48 -26.26 -14.25
CA GLY A 260 17.71 -27.58 -14.81
C GLY A 260 18.69 -28.48 -14.03
N GLY A 261 19.01 -28.12 -12.77
CA GLY A 261 20.00 -28.81 -11.95
C GLY A 261 21.44 -28.41 -12.28
N THR A 262 22.39 -28.79 -11.46
CA THR A 262 23.77 -28.31 -11.47
C THR A 262 24.48 -28.53 -12.84
N GLU A 263 24.37 -29.72 -13.41
CA GLU A 263 25.04 -30.04 -14.71
C GLU A 263 24.46 -29.22 -15.85
N VAL A 264 23.13 -29.07 -15.91
CA VAL A 264 22.44 -28.28 -16.94
C VAL A 264 22.78 -26.80 -16.80
N CYS A 265 22.79 -26.30 -15.60
CA CYS A 265 23.16 -24.92 -15.30
C CYS A 265 24.63 -24.64 -15.71
N GLN A 266 25.53 -25.51 -15.32
CA GLN A 266 26.96 -25.39 -15.73
C GLN A 266 27.13 -25.39 -17.24
N LYS A 267 26.46 -26.32 -17.94
CA LYS A 267 26.52 -26.38 -19.41
C LYS A 267 25.98 -25.12 -20.08
N LYS A 268 24.87 -24.58 -19.58
CA LYS A 268 24.30 -23.31 -20.09
C LYS A 268 25.25 -22.15 -19.82
N LEU A 269 25.82 -22.07 -18.63
CA LEU A 269 26.78 -21.05 -18.26
C LEU A 269 28.02 -21.08 -19.15
N ASP A 270 28.61 -22.28 -19.39
CA ASP A 270 29.76 -22.45 -20.27
C ASP A 270 29.43 -22.06 -21.72
N THR A 271 28.22 -22.36 -22.19
CA THR A 271 27.75 -21.93 -23.52
C THR A 271 27.73 -20.40 -23.62
N MET A 272 27.24 -19.71 -22.61
CA MET A 272 27.20 -18.25 -22.62
C MET A 272 28.56 -17.62 -22.49
N ARG A 273 29.47 -18.20 -21.68
CA ARG A 273 30.87 -17.79 -21.56
C ARG A 273 31.60 -17.91 -22.90
N ASN A 274 31.43 -19.06 -23.55
CA ASN A 274 32.05 -19.33 -24.87
C ASN A 274 31.51 -18.40 -25.97
N ALA A 275 30.26 -17.94 -25.83
CA ALA A 275 29.67 -16.95 -26.73
C ALA A 275 30.08 -15.50 -26.41
N GLY A 276 30.92 -15.29 -25.39
CA GLY A 276 31.38 -13.95 -24.97
C GLY A 276 30.31 -13.09 -24.30
N VAL A 277 29.24 -13.69 -23.82
CA VAL A 277 28.22 -12.95 -23.10
C VAL A 277 28.77 -12.51 -21.74
N LYS A 278 28.76 -11.22 -21.47
CA LYS A 278 29.10 -10.68 -20.18
C LYS A 278 27.89 -10.85 -19.23
N TYR A 279 28.13 -11.35 -18.03
CA TYR A 279 27.13 -11.45 -16.99
C TYR A 279 27.70 -10.96 -15.66
N SER A 280 26.84 -10.34 -14.85
CA SER A 280 27.22 -9.75 -13.58
C SER A 280 26.78 -10.58 -12.38
N TYR A 281 25.80 -11.48 -12.57
CA TYR A 281 25.26 -12.29 -11.50
C TYR A 281 24.66 -13.59 -12.04
N ASP A 282 24.87 -14.71 -11.33
CA ASP A 282 24.28 -16.01 -11.64
C ASP A 282 23.20 -16.37 -10.61
N LEU A 283 21.97 -16.54 -11.06
CA LEU A 283 20.87 -17.03 -10.26
C LEU A 283 20.54 -18.47 -10.67
N PHE A 284 20.74 -19.42 -9.77
CA PHE A 284 20.37 -20.83 -9.97
C PHE A 284 19.03 -21.10 -9.27
N TRP A 285 18.00 -21.42 -10.04
CA TRP A 285 16.73 -21.87 -9.50
C TRP A 285 16.74 -23.37 -9.23
N GLN A 286 16.25 -23.77 -8.07
CA GLN A 286 16.09 -25.17 -7.73
C GLN A 286 15.12 -25.85 -8.70
N THR A 287 15.53 -26.98 -9.20
CA THR A 287 14.60 -27.93 -9.80
C THR A 287 14.15 -28.94 -8.79
N ARG A 288 13.03 -29.61 -9.06
CA ARG A 288 12.35 -30.59 -8.22
C ARG A 288 13.16 -31.87 -7.90
N ASP A 289 14.49 -31.84 -7.96
CA ASP A 289 15.33 -32.97 -7.62
C ASP A 289 15.52 -33.02 -6.11
N VAL A 290 14.84 -33.96 -5.45
CA VAL A 290 14.84 -34.13 -4.00
C VAL A 290 16.26 -34.39 -3.47
N GLU A 291 17.15 -35.01 -4.25
CA GLU A 291 18.54 -35.24 -3.89
C GLU A 291 19.37 -33.96 -3.87
N LEU A 292 19.11 -33.04 -4.78
CA LEU A 292 19.74 -31.71 -4.81
C LEU A 292 19.25 -30.83 -3.68
N GLU A 293 18.01 -30.94 -3.25
CA GLU A 293 17.51 -30.23 -2.06
C GLU A 293 18.29 -30.60 -0.79
N VAL A 294 18.70 -31.84 -0.65
CA VAL A 294 19.49 -32.30 0.51
C VAL A 294 20.93 -31.80 0.45
N GLU A 295 21.55 -31.76 -0.72
CA GLU A 295 22.90 -31.21 -0.90
C GLU A 295 22.93 -29.69 -0.75
N GLN A 296 21.96 -28.98 -1.29
CA GLN A 296 21.87 -27.52 -1.18
C GLN A 296 21.60 -27.02 0.23
N ARG A 297 20.93 -27.82 1.07
CA ARG A 297 20.81 -27.51 2.51
C ARG A 297 22.14 -27.59 3.25
N LYS A 298 23.16 -28.22 2.68
CA LYS A 298 24.51 -28.30 3.24
C LYS A 298 25.44 -27.17 2.76
N LEU A 299 25.06 -26.46 1.72
CA LEU A 299 25.80 -25.27 1.28
C LEU A 299 25.34 -24.08 2.15
N PRO A 300 26.27 -23.22 2.60
CA PRO A 300 25.89 -22.01 3.30
C PRO A 300 24.95 -21.24 2.39
N ALA A 301 23.79 -20.90 2.93
CA ALA A 301 22.76 -20.16 2.22
C ALA A 301 23.37 -18.90 1.63
N THR A 302 23.57 -18.87 0.32
CA THR A 302 23.79 -17.61 -0.39
C THR A 302 22.45 -16.90 -0.46
N GLY A 303 22.11 -16.23 0.63
CA GLY A 303 21.23 -15.08 0.70
C GLY A 303 19.77 -15.18 0.26
N PHE A 304 19.26 -16.36 -0.14
CA PHE A 304 17.86 -16.51 -0.56
C PHE A 304 17.26 -17.76 0.07
N THR A 305 16.83 -17.60 1.31
CA THR A 305 15.81 -18.47 1.90
C THR A 305 14.47 -17.80 1.71
N HIS A 306 13.59 -18.45 0.97
CA HIS A 306 12.16 -18.17 1.01
C HIS A 306 11.55 -18.70 2.29
#